data_3d8d0313cd1b0fe5965072d04e2220ef
#
_entry.id   3d8d0313cd1b0fe5965072d04e2220ef
#
_cell.length_a   1.000
_cell.length_b   1.000
_cell.length_c   1.000
_cell.angle_alpha   90.00
_cell.angle_beta   90.00
_cell.angle_gamma   90.00
#
_symmetry.space_group_name_H-M   'P 1'
#
loop_
_entity.id
_entity.type
_entity.pdbx_description
1 polymer ?
#
loop_
_entity_poly.entity_id
_entity_poly.type
_entity_poly.pdbx_seq_one_letter_code
_entity_poly.pdbx_strand_id
1 'polypeptide(L)'
;MEICQRKMERKMLGIKLIDKVPNLEIRQRTKINDILEEITKLKWKWAGHVARMKDNRWTVRCTEWQVRDGKRSKGRPRRRWRDDIQQWLGATWSRKAKDRQKWRDLAEGYFQQWRDTA
;
A
#
# COMPACT_ATOMS: atom_id res chain seq x y z
N MET A 1 6.84 -6.36 -7.37
CA MET A 1 6.55 -5.14 -8.13
C MET A 1 7.78 -4.26 -8.38
N GLU A 2 8.58 -3.95 -7.39
CA GLU A 2 9.78 -3.12 -7.56
C GLU A 2 10.74 -3.66 -8.63
N ILE A 3 10.98 -4.96 -8.62
CA ILE A 3 11.84 -5.62 -9.63
C ILE A 3 11.30 -5.38 -11.03
N CYS A 4 9.99 -5.49 -11.21
CA CYS A 4 9.33 -5.26 -12.49
C CYS A 4 9.46 -3.79 -12.92
N GLN A 5 9.25 -2.85 -12.00
CA GLN A 5 9.43 -1.42 -12.27
C GLN A 5 10.87 -1.10 -12.70
N ARG A 6 11.87 -1.60 -11.97
CA ARG A 6 13.30 -1.40 -12.34
C ARG A 6 13.64 -2.00 -13.71
N LYS A 7 13.04 -3.13 -14.03
CA LYS A 7 13.20 -3.75 -15.36
C LYS A 7 12.64 -2.86 -16.48
N MET A 8 11.46 -2.28 -16.26
CA MET A 8 10.87 -1.34 -17.22
C MET A 8 11.70 -0.07 -17.37
N GLU A 9 12.15 0.51 -16.26
CA GLU A 9 12.99 1.71 -16.27
C GLU A 9 14.32 1.49 -17.03
N ARG A 10 14.97 0.35 -16.79
CA ARG A 10 16.17 -0.02 -17.58
C ARG A 10 15.88 -0.09 -19.07
N LYS A 11 14.75 -0.67 -19.43
CA LYS A 11 14.34 -0.78 -20.84
C LYS A 11 14.08 0.58 -21.47
N MET A 12 13.48 1.52 -20.72
CA MET A 12 13.27 2.90 -21.17
C MET A 12 14.60 3.63 -21.45
N LEU A 13 15.61 3.40 -20.62
CA LEU A 13 16.94 4.01 -20.75
C LEU A 13 17.87 3.26 -21.71
N GLY A 14 17.45 2.11 -22.23
CA GLY A 14 18.30 1.26 -23.06
C GLY A 14 19.46 0.58 -22.31
N ILE A 15 19.36 0.49 -20.97
CA ILE A 15 20.38 -0.10 -20.09
C ILE A 15 20.11 -1.59 -19.91
N LYS A 16 21.15 -2.40 -20.02
CA LYS A 16 21.10 -3.85 -19.75
C LYS A 16 21.61 -4.15 -18.33
N LEU A 17 21.26 -5.32 -17.81
CA LEU A 17 21.76 -5.79 -16.50
C LEU A 17 23.29 -5.90 -16.47
N ILE A 18 23.89 -6.24 -17.59
CA ILE A 18 25.34 -6.37 -17.74
C ILE A 18 26.08 -5.05 -17.54
N ASP A 19 25.40 -3.92 -17.78
CA ASP A 19 25.98 -2.58 -17.61
C ASP A 19 26.17 -2.20 -16.14
N LYS A 20 25.62 -3.00 -15.22
CA LYS A 20 25.76 -2.86 -13.74
C LYS A 20 25.46 -1.46 -13.21
N VAL A 21 24.51 -0.74 -13.81
CA VAL A 21 24.10 0.58 -13.35
C VAL A 21 23.27 0.44 -12.06
N PRO A 22 23.61 1.15 -10.96
CA PRO A 22 22.85 1.09 -9.71
C PRO A 22 21.41 1.55 -9.87
N ASN A 23 20.49 0.93 -9.13
CA ASN A 23 19.08 1.31 -9.16
C ASN A 23 18.85 2.79 -8.78
N LEU A 24 19.66 3.33 -7.87
CA LEU A 24 19.59 4.74 -7.49
C LEU A 24 19.83 5.68 -8.69
N GLU A 25 20.82 5.39 -9.50
CA GLU A 25 21.13 6.15 -10.70
C GLU A 25 20.02 6.03 -11.75
N ILE A 26 19.44 4.85 -11.91
CA ILE A 26 18.31 4.62 -12.81
C ILE A 26 17.10 5.46 -12.36
N ARG A 27 16.79 5.49 -11.06
CA ARG A 27 15.72 6.31 -10.48
C ARG A 27 15.93 7.81 -10.74
N GLN A 28 17.17 8.28 -10.58
CA GLN A 28 17.51 9.68 -10.82
C GLN A 28 17.34 10.09 -12.29
N ARG A 29 17.66 9.18 -13.21
CA ARG A 29 17.52 9.44 -14.65
C ARG A 29 16.07 9.39 -15.11
N THR A 30 15.29 8.43 -14.66
CA THR A 30 13.88 8.30 -15.05
C THR A 30 12.96 9.28 -14.36
N LYS A 31 13.29 9.70 -13.14
CA LYS A 31 12.46 10.56 -12.27
C LYS A 31 11.04 10.03 -12.05
N ILE A 32 10.85 8.72 -12.18
CA ILE A 32 9.57 8.05 -11.95
C ILE A 32 9.43 7.75 -10.46
N ASN A 33 8.26 8.06 -9.90
CA ASN A 33 7.93 7.73 -8.53
C ASN A 33 7.94 6.23 -8.30
N ASP A 34 8.33 5.83 -7.11
CA ASP A 34 8.33 4.42 -6.72
C ASP A 34 6.89 3.89 -6.66
N ILE A 35 6.64 2.76 -7.35
CA ILE A 35 5.30 2.19 -7.44
C ILE A 35 4.74 1.80 -6.07
N LEU A 36 5.58 1.33 -5.15
CA LEU A 36 5.14 0.98 -3.80
C LEU A 36 4.67 2.22 -3.03
N GLU A 37 5.35 3.34 -3.19
CA GLU A 37 4.94 4.60 -2.58
C GLU A 37 3.58 5.06 -3.13
N GLU A 38 3.40 5.01 -4.43
CA GLU A 38 2.12 5.37 -5.07
C GLU A 38 0.97 4.46 -4.65
N ILE A 39 1.20 3.15 -4.62
CA ILE A 39 0.19 2.18 -4.15
C ILE A 39 -0.19 2.45 -2.69
N THR A 40 0.78 2.74 -1.84
CA THR A 40 0.56 3.04 -0.42
C THR A 40 -0.26 4.31 -0.23
N LYS A 41 0.03 5.37 -0.99
CA LYS A 41 -0.75 6.62 -0.98
C LYS A 41 -2.20 6.39 -1.43
N LEU A 42 -2.39 5.66 -2.52
CA LEU A 42 -3.71 5.33 -3.04
C LEU A 42 -4.51 4.47 -2.07
N LYS A 43 -3.87 3.49 -1.45
CA LYS A 43 -4.50 2.63 -0.45
C LYS A 43 -4.97 3.42 0.77
N TRP A 44 -4.14 4.31 1.28
CA TRP A 44 -4.48 5.18 2.41
C TRP A 44 -5.67 6.09 2.10
N LYS A 45 -5.63 6.74 0.95
CA LYS A 45 -6.72 7.60 0.47
C LYS A 45 -8.03 6.83 0.34
N TRP A 46 -7.97 5.66 -0.27
CA TRP A 46 -9.12 4.79 -0.45
C TRP A 46 -9.68 4.27 0.87
N ALA A 47 -8.82 3.84 1.78
CA ALA A 47 -9.23 3.37 3.11
C ALA A 47 -10.01 4.44 3.88
N GLY A 48 -9.55 5.68 3.86
CA GLY A 48 -10.27 6.79 4.47
C GLY A 48 -11.64 7.03 3.83
N HIS A 49 -11.71 6.95 2.52
CA HIS A 49 -12.96 7.10 1.78
C HIS A 49 -13.97 6.00 2.13
N VAL A 50 -13.54 4.75 2.10
CA VAL A 50 -14.39 3.59 2.46
C VAL A 50 -14.87 3.66 3.91
N ALA A 51 -14.00 4.03 4.84
CA ALA A 51 -14.37 4.14 6.26
C ALA A 51 -15.43 5.23 6.53
N ARG A 52 -15.51 6.25 5.68
CA ARG A 52 -16.52 7.31 5.77
C ARG A 52 -17.82 6.99 5.05
N MET A 53 -17.90 5.90 4.29
CA MET A 53 -19.15 5.47 3.65
C MET A 53 -20.18 5.09 4.71
N LYS A 54 -21.38 5.64 4.57
CA LYS A 54 -22.49 5.42 5.54
C LYS A 54 -23.36 4.23 5.18
N ASP A 55 -23.34 3.82 3.91
CA ASP A 55 -24.13 2.74 3.38
C ASP A 55 -23.36 1.42 3.35
N ASN A 56 -24.08 0.32 3.46
CA ASN A 56 -23.49 -1.02 3.46
C ASN A 56 -23.26 -1.52 2.02
N ARG A 57 -22.47 -0.74 1.26
CA ARG A 57 -22.10 -1.10 -0.12
C ARG A 57 -21.13 -2.27 -0.18
N TRP A 58 -21.07 -2.92 -1.33
CA TRP A 58 -20.09 -3.98 -1.58
C TRP A 58 -18.66 -3.57 -1.30
N THR A 59 -18.30 -2.33 -1.55
CA THR A 59 -16.97 -1.79 -1.25
C THR A 59 -16.60 -1.95 0.23
N VAL A 60 -17.51 -1.58 1.13
CA VAL A 60 -17.31 -1.73 2.58
C VAL A 60 -17.24 -3.21 2.95
N ARG A 61 -18.16 -4.01 2.42
CA ARG A 61 -18.20 -5.45 2.67
C ARG A 61 -16.92 -6.15 2.22
N CYS A 62 -16.41 -5.83 1.03
CA CYS A 62 -15.16 -6.41 0.51
C CYS A 62 -13.94 -6.02 1.36
N THR A 63 -13.90 -4.78 1.86
CA THR A 63 -12.81 -4.32 2.73
C THR A 63 -12.77 -5.08 4.05
N GLU A 64 -13.94 -5.42 4.60
CA GLU A 64 -14.08 -6.15 5.86
C GLU A 64 -14.25 -7.67 5.67
N TRP A 65 -14.29 -8.12 4.45
CA TRP A 65 -14.64 -9.49 4.13
C TRP A 65 -13.65 -10.50 4.73
N GLN A 66 -14.23 -11.52 5.32
CA GLN A 66 -13.52 -12.68 5.86
C GLN A 66 -14.06 -13.93 5.19
N VAL A 67 -13.19 -14.75 4.66
CA VAL A 67 -13.59 -16.05 4.11
C VAL A 67 -14.14 -16.89 5.26
N ARG A 68 -15.43 -17.20 5.19
CA ARG A 68 -16.11 -18.02 6.22
C ARG A 68 -16.13 -19.50 5.87
N ASP A 69 -16.00 -19.83 4.60
CA ASP A 69 -16.10 -21.20 4.09
C ASP A 69 -14.73 -21.88 4.11
N GLY A 70 -14.67 -23.04 4.77
CA GLY A 70 -13.47 -23.87 4.86
C GLY A 70 -12.79 -23.86 6.23
N LYS A 71 -11.98 -24.88 6.44
CA LYS A 71 -11.17 -25.01 7.65
C LYS A 71 -10.00 -24.02 7.60
N ARG A 72 -9.72 -23.38 8.73
CA ARG A 72 -8.52 -22.56 8.90
C ARG A 72 -7.29 -23.40 8.62
N SER A 73 -6.45 -22.97 7.67
CA SER A 73 -5.15 -23.60 7.42
C SER A 73 -4.24 -23.46 8.64
N LYS A 74 -3.38 -24.45 8.86
CA LYS A 74 -2.35 -24.38 9.89
C LYS A 74 -1.40 -23.23 9.59
N GLY A 75 -0.97 -22.50 10.61
CA GLY A 75 -0.01 -21.42 10.51
C GLY A 75 -0.66 -20.02 10.56
N ARG A 76 0.09 -19.02 10.11
CA ARG A 76 -0.34 -17.63 10.13
C ARG A 76 -1.56 -17.43 9.20
N PRO A 77 -2.63 -16.76 9.66
CA PRO A 77 -3.78 -16.42 8.79
C PRO A 77 -3.33 -15.61 7.57
N ARG A 78 -4.04 -15.79 6.47
CA ARG A 78 -3.80 -14.97 5.27
C ARG A 78 -3.97 -13.50 5.60
N ARG A 79 -3.07 -12.67 5.06
CA ARG A 79 -3.12 -11.23 5.23
C ARG A 79 -4.35 -10.66 4.51
N ARG A 80 -5.09 -9.81 5.23
CA ARG A 80 -6.27 -9.11 4.69
C ARG A 80 -5.88 -7.74 4.17
N TRP A 81 -6.73 -7.16 3.34
CA TRP A 81 -6.49 -5.84 2.76
C TRP A 81 -6.25 -4.75 3.83
N ARG A 82 -6.99 -4.80 4.94
CA ARG A 82 -6.93 -3.81 6.02
C ARG A 82 -5.82 -4.05 7.06
N ASP A 83 -5.15 -5.20 7.00
CA ASP A 83 -4.27 -5.63 8.11
C ASP A 83 -3.08 -4.70 8.34
N ASP A 84 -2.50 -4.15 7.30
CA ASP A 84 -1.39 -3.19 7.41
C ASP A 84 -1.82 -1.87 8.04
N ILE A 85 -3.01 -1.36 7.70
CA ILE A 85 -3.58 -0.15 8.30
C ILE A 85 -3.93 -0.42 9.76
N GLN A 86 -4.53 -1.55 10.05
CA GLN A 86 -4.90 -1.96 11.40
C GLN A 86 -3.66 -2.20 12.27
N GLN A 87 -2.60 -2.75 11.72
CA GLN A 87 -1.34 -2.95 12.42
C GLN A 87 -0.72 -1.62 12.86
N TRP A 88 -0.84 -0.60 12.05
CA TRP A 88 -0.27 0.72 12.34
C TRP A 88 -1.15 1.58 13.27
N LEU A 89 -2.46 1.62 13.02
CA LEU A 89 -3.42 2.47 13.75
C LEU A 89 -4.23 1.74 14.82
N GLY A 90 -4.17 0.41 14.86
CA GLY A 90 -4.99 -0.42 15.74
C GLY A 90 -6.38 -0.72 15.18
N ALA A 91 -7.18 -1.47 15.95
CA ALA A 91 -8.52 -1.92 15.54
C ALA A 91 -9.53 -0.77 15.32
N THR A 92 -9.26 0.42 15.86
CA THR A 92 -10.14 1.60 15.77
C THR A 92 -9.79 2.53 14.59
N TRP A 93 -9.00 2.09 13.64
CA TRP A 93 -8.55 2.89 12.51
C TRP A 93 -9.71 3.53 11.73
N SER A 94 -10.83 2.81 11.56
CA SER A 94 -11.99 3.31 10.84
C SER A 94 -12.65 4.51 11.54
N ARG A 95 -12.62 4.55 12.86
CA ARG A 95 -13.10 5.72 13.62
C ARG A 95 -12.21 6.95 13.43
N LYS A 96 -10.90 6.73 13.40
CA LYS A 96 -9.92 7.80 13.13
C LYS A 96 -10.06 8.36 11.71
N ALA A 97 -10.42 7.51 10.75
CA ALA A 97 -10.64 7.88 9.36
C ALA A 97 -11.88 8.78 9.14
N LYS A 98 -12.81 8.82 10.08
CA LYS A 98 -14.00 9.70 10.00
C LYS A 98 -13.64 11.18 10.05
N ASP A 99 -12.58 11.55 10.74
CA ASP A 99 -12.01 12.89 10.71
C ASP A 99 -11.02 12.99 9.54
N ARG A 100 -11.40 13.72 8.50
CA ARG A 100 -10.59 13.86 7.28
C ARG A 100 -9.26 14.54 7.54
N GLN A 101 -9.23 15.56 8.37
CA GLN A 101 -8.00 16.29 8.67
C GLN A 101 -7.03 15.40 9.43
N LYS A 102 -7.50 14.77 10.48
CA LYS A 102 -6.70 13.82 11.27
C LYS A 102 -6.19 12.66 10.43
N TRP A 103 -6.99 12.16 9.49
CA TRP A 103 -6.59 11.12 8.56
C TRP A 103 -5.44 11.55 7.63
N ARG A 104 -5.50 12.79 7.13
CA ARG A 104 -4.40 13.36 6.34
C ARG A 104 -3.12 13.53 7.16
N ASP A 105 -3.23 14.02 8.37
CA ASP A 105 -2.07 14.24 9.26
C ASP A 105 -1.36 12.92 9.60
N LEU A 106 -2.10 11.83 9.73
CA LEU A 106 -1.56 10.50 9.97
C LEU A 106 -0.91 9.85 8.74
N ALA A 107 -1.19 10.36 7.56
CA ALA A 107 -0.73 9.77 6.29
C ALA A 107 0.80 9.71 6.19
N GLU A 108 1.48 10.78 6.55
CA GLU A 108 2.94 10.86 6.45
C GLU A 108 3.65 9.82 7.31
N GLY A 109 3.18 9.60 8.53
CA GLY A 109 3.71 8.55 9.40
C GLY A 109 3.52 7.15 8.82
N TYR A 110 2.38 6.89 8.20
CA TYR A 110 2.12 5.63 7.51
C TYR A 110 3.05 5.42 6.31
N PHE A 111 3.29 6.47 5.51
CA PHE A 111 4.18 6.39 4.36
C PHE A 111 5.64 6.21 4.78
N GLN A 112 6.06 6.87 5.85
CA GLN A 112 7.40 6.73 6.38
C GLN A 112 7.71 5.30 6.82
N GLN A 113 6.77 4.62 7.45
CA GLN A 113 6.89 3.22 7.81
C GLN A 113 7.25 2.34 6.60
N TRP A 114 6.66 2.61 5.45
CA TRP A 114 6.94 1.87 4.22
C TRP A 114 8.29 2.22 3.59
N ARG A 115 8.74 3.44 3.71
CA ARG A 115 10.08 3.85 3.27
C ARG A 115 11.16 3.16 4.08
N ASP A 116 10.97 3.05 5.38
CA ASP A 116 11.95 2.44 6.30
C ASP A 116 12.01 0.91 6.15
N THR A 117 10.95 0.26 5.67
CA THR A 117 10.91 -1.18 5.40
C THR A 117 11.38 -1.56 3.99
N ALA A 118 11.50 -0.62 3.13
CA ALA A 118 12.04 -0.80 1.77
C ALA A 118 13.56 -0.60 1.78
#